data_f56bd402959817f3a2cb22f0f4f6efbd
#
_entry.id   f56bd402959817f3a2cb22f0f4f6efbd
#
_cell.length_a   1.000
_cell.length_b   1.000
_cell.length_c   1.000
_cell.angle_alpha   90.00
_cell.angle_beta   90.00
_cell.angle_gamma   90.00
#
_symmetry.space_group_name_H-M   'P 1'
#
loop_
_entity.id
_entity.type
_entity.pdbx_description
1 polymer ?
#
loop_
_entity_poly.entity_id
_entity_poly.type
_entity_poly.pdbx_seq_one_letter_code
_entity_poly.pdbx_strand_id
1 'polypeptide(L)'
;RVDYLFRHNQNRVLVADEVGMGKTLIARGAIVKTARLRMEENDELFKVIYICSNQNIANQNIRKLDVTGKNSIGSVADTRLSMQHLKITEQENDPRVKEGYIQLIPLTPETSFRMTSGGGSVQERALMFAILKRIPDFKGHVISLEKFMILDAVKAWDGWAKCNFEKRVTECEKISNGSYPKKVIEKIVNYPEYNVIREMLLNHLRERKYNKQLTYSNYYVMNKLRVMFARISVSMLEPDLVIMDEFQRFKFLLSSDDSELGILAHSFLSGHDTRVLLLSATPYKLYSTLEEIDENQLDEHYAEFFQVMDFLFDDEVKDTGFKEIWKNYSIALSELKAGDSAIIRMKELAENAMYQGVSRTERISVMDSGDYIDDSSVKHHLRIDGNDINSYIQMSRLLSKTDSKRTLPVDYAKSCPYLMSFMKKYKLKEHIETYYKKYPDEFGTGREQSLLWLNRNKINKYDELPKTNARLEALKEKAFTSGAEKYLWIPPSLPYYEMQGAYKNSKGF
;
A
#
# COMPACT_ATOMS: atom_id res chain seq x y z
N ARG A 1 15.91 -12.22 -16.82
CA ARG A 1 15.23 -13.29 -16.07
C ARG A 1 13.71 -13.15 -16.15
N VAL A 2 13.11 -12.01 -15.84
CA VAL A 2 11.63 -11.81 -15.89
C VAL A 2 11.07 -12.18 -17.28
N ASP A 3 11.64 -11.65 -18.37
CA ASP A 3 11.23 -11.97 -19.74
C ASP A 3 11.35 -13.49 -20.03
N TYR A 4 12.42 -14.10 -19.55
CA TYR A 4 12.59 -15.55 -19.67
C TYR A 4 11.48 -16.32 -18.97
N LEU A 5 11.13 -15.96 -17.72
CA LEU A 5 10.08 -16.63 -16.96
C LEU A 5 8.71 -16.48 -17.63
N PHE A 6 8.36 -15.27 -18.07
CA PHE A 6 7.12 -15.02 -18.80
C PHE A 6 7.00 -15.83 -20.10
N ARG A 7 8.09 -16.02 -20.82
CA ARG A 7 8.11 -16.86 -22.06
C ARG A 7 8.01 -18.36 -21.79
N HIS A 8 8.31 -18.80 -20.56
CA HIS A 8 8.23 -20.20 -20.14
C HIS A 8 6.99 -20.49 -19.30
N ASN A 9 5.89 -19.79 -19.56
CA ASN A 9 4.58 -19.97 -18.93
C ASN A 9 4.58 -19.77 -17.41
N GLN A 10 5.51 -18.95 -16.88
CA GLN A 10 5.46 -18.48 -15.52
C GLN A 10 4.80 -17.09 -15.49
N ASN A 11 3.45 -17.07 -15.39
CA ASN A 11 2.69 -15.82 -15.50
C ASN A 11 2.82 -14.91 -14.28
N ARG A 12 3.28 -15.43 -13.14
CA ARG A 12 3.44 -14.65 -11.90
C ARG A 12 4.90 -14.67 -11.47
N VAL A 13 5.52 -13.52 -11.41
CA VAL A 13 6.97 -13.39 -11.13
C VAL A 13 7.21 -12.38 -10.03
N LEU A 14 8.05 -12.73 -9.08
CA LEU A 14 8.55 -11.83 -8.05
C LEU A 14 9.96 -11.34 -8.39
N VAL A 15 10.17 -10.04 -8.35
CA VAL A 15 11.50 -9.41 -8.33
C VAL A 15 11.83 -9.00 -6.90
N ALA A 16 12.74 -9.74 -6.28
CA ALA A 16 13.16 -9.60 -4.89
C ALA A 16 14.52 -8.89 -4.75
N ASP A 17 14.78 -7.93 -5.63
CA ASP A 17 16.04 -7.18 -5.66
C ASP A 17 16.14 -6.20 -4.48
N GLU A 18 17.33 -5.96 -4.00
CA GLU A 18 17.61 -4.98 -2.95
C GLU A 18 17.15 -3.56 -3.31
N VAL A 19 17.06 -2.70 -2.30
CA VAL A 19 16.74 -1.28 -2.50
C VAL A 19 17.80 -0.62 -3.39
N GLY A 20 17.33 0.16 -4.37
CA GLY A 20 18.25 0.89 -5.28
C GLY A 20 18.75 0.08 -6.49
N MET A 21 18.41 -1.19 -6.62
CA MET A 21 18.82 -2.04 -7.77
C MET A 21 17.99 -1.82 -9.05
N GLY A 22 17.17 -0.77 -9.08
CA GLY A 22 16.47 -0.38 -10.31
C GLY A 22 15.20 -1.17 -10.61
N LYS A 23 14.44 -1.65 -9.62
CA LYS A 23 13.15 -2.36 -9.80
C LYS A 23 12.22 -1.65 -10.80
N THR A 24 12.18 -0.31 -10.78
CA THR A 24 11.39 0.47 -11.75
C THR A 24 11.87 0.31 -13.19
N LEU A 25 13.17 0.13 -13.41
CA LEU A 25 13.72 -0.14 -14.75
C LEU A 25 13.35 -1.55 -15.21
N ILE A 26 13.35 -2.52 -14.30
CA ILE A 26 12.88 -3.89 -14.59
C ILE A 26 11.41 -3.85 -14.97
N ALA A 27 10.57 -3.12 -14.23
CA ALA A 27 9.16 -2.94 -14.56
C ALA A 27 8.96 -2.30 -15.95
N ARG A 28 9.72 -1.26 -16.29
CA ARG A 28 9.72 -0.67 -17.65
C ARG A 28 10.11 -1.69 -18.72
N GLY A 29 11.15 -2.46 -18.47
CA GLY A 29 11.59 -3.53 -19.36
C GLY A 29 10.53 -4.60 -19.54
N ALA A 30 9.83 -5.00 -18.48
CA ALA A 30 8.73 -5.94 -18.52
C ALA A 30 7.56 -5.41 -19.35
N ILE A 31 7.17 -4.13 -19.17
CA ILE A 31 6.12 -3.48 -19.99
C ILE A 31 6.48 -3.57 -21.48
N VAL A 32 7.68 -3.11 -21.87
CA VAL A 32 8.09 -3.09 -23.28
C VAL A 32 8.14 -4.48 -23.89
N LYS A 33 8.70 -5.45 -23.16
CA LYS A 33 8.85 -6.84 -23.65
C LYS A 33 7.51 -7.54 -23.79
N THR A 34 6.64 -7.39 -22.80
CA THR A 34 5.31 -8.02 -22.83
C THR A 34 4.40 -7.35 -23.86
N ALA A 35 4.43 -6.01 -23.96
CA ALA A 35 3.68 -5.29 -25.00
C ALA A 35 4.09 -5.72 -26.42
N ARG A 36 5.38 -5.93 -26.64
CA ARG A 36 5.87 -6.43 -27.95
C ARG A 36 5.36 -7.82 -28.28
N LEU A 37 5.33 -8.72 -27.30
CA LEU A 37 4.76 -10.06 -27.48
C LEU A 37 3.28 -10.00 -27.83
N ARG A 38 2.49 -9.19 -27.13
CA ARG A 38 1.06 -9.01 -27.41
C ARG A 38 0.80 -8.37 -28.78
N MET A 39 1.65 -7.43 -29.18
CA MET A 39 1.57 -6.82 -30.51
C MET A 39 1.80 -7.86 -31.63
N GLU A 40 2.71 -8.81 -31.43
CA GLU A 40 2.95 -9.94 -32.34
C GLU A 40 1.73 -10.89 -32.43
N GLU A 41 0.90 -10.94 -31.35
CA GLU A 41 -0.36 -11.70 -31.28
C GLU A 41 -1.56 -10.93 -31.87
N ASN A 42 -1.36 -9.73 -32.43
CA ASN A 42 -2.38 -8.83 -32.98
C ASN A 42 -3.38 -8.29 -31.95
N ASP A 43 -2.98 -8.12 -30.72
CA ASP A 43 -3.77 -7.45 -29.71
C ASP A 43 -3.89 -5.94 -30.03
N GLU A 44 -5.08 -5.35 -29.83
CA GLU A 44 -5.34 -3.96 -30.22
C GLU A 44 -4.75 -2.93 -29.24
N LEU A 45 -4.64 -3.27 -27.97
CA LEU A 45 -4.20 -2.34 -26.92
C LEU A 45 -3.64 -3.12 -25.71
N PHE A 46 -2.40 -2.84 -25.34
CA PHE A 46 -1.76 -3.46 -24.19
C PHE A 46 -2.10 -2.72 -22.89
N LYS A 47 -2.79 -3.38 -21.97
CA LYS A 47 -3.27 -2.80 -20.71
C LYS A 47 -2.41 -3.18 -19.53
N VAL A 48 -1.84 -2.17 -18.86
CA VAL A 48 -0.97 -2.33 -17.69
C VAL A 48 -1.64 -1.70 -16.46
N ILE A 49 -1.89 -2.49 -15.43
CA ILE A 49 -2.27 -2.00 -14.12
C ILE A 49 -1.02 -1.85 -13.25
N TYR A 50 -0.82 -0.66 -12.68
CA TYR A 50 0.23 -0.39 -11.74
C TYR A 50 -0.34 -0.14 -10.34
N ILE A 51 -0.04 -1.03 -9.40
CA ILE A 51 -0.52 -0.98 -8.02
C ILE A 51 0.62 -0.55 -7.10
N CYS A 52 0.42 0.48 -6.31
CA CYS A 52 1.39 0.93 -5.29
C CYS A 52 0.69 1.49 -4.04
N SER A 53 1.47 1.68 -2.97
CA SER A 53 0.94 1.97 -1.65
C SER A 53 0.26 3.33 -1.49
N ASN A 54 0.64 4.33 -2.28
CA ASN A 54 0.08 5.66 -2.15
C ASN A 54 0.05 6.44 -3.48
N GLN A 55 -0.84 7.40 -3.52
CA GLN A 55 -1.18 8.22 -4.67
C GLN A 55 -0.02 9.08 -5.21
N ASN A 56 0.80 9.64 -4.32
CA ASN A 56 1.93 10.47 -4.72
C ASN A 56 3.03 9.64 -5.39
N ILE A 57 3.24 8.42 -4.88
CA ILE A 57 4.16 7.43 -5.45
C ILE A 57 3.63 6.98 -6.82
N ALA A 58 2.32 6.73 -6.92
CA ALA A 58 1.69 6.36 -8.19
C ALA A 58 1.97 7.40 -9.27
N ASN A 59 1.76 8.67 -8.99
CA ASN A 59 1.99 9.76 -9.93
C ASN A 59 3.45 9.90 -10.39
N GLN A 60 4.39 9.75 -9.46
CA GLN A 60 5.80 9.79 -9.80
C GLN A 60 6.23 8.61 -10.66
N ASN A 61 5.78 7.42 -10.29
CA ASN A 61 6.22 6.19 -10.92
C ASN A 61 5.54 5.97 -12.28
N ILE A 62 4.29 6.35 -12.45
CA ILE A 62 3.61 6.27 -13.75
C ILE A 62 4.37 7.07 -14.81
N ARG A 63 4.86 8.28 -14.49
CA ARG A 63 5.69 9.05 -15.42
C ARG A 63 6.98 8.31 -15.81
N LYS A 64 7.56 7.57 -14.87
CA LYS A 64 8.76 6.76 -15.12
C LYS A 64 8.44 5.49 -15.91
N LEU A 65 7.26 4.90 -15.70
CA LEU A 65 6.80 3.68 -16.36
C LEU A 65 6.25 3.95 -17.76
N ASP A 66 5.80 5.16 -18.05
CA ASP A 66 5.35 5.53 -19.40
C ASP A 66 6.52 5.54 -20.37
N VAL A 67 6.66 4.46 -21.12
CA VAL A 67 7.73 4.26 -22.10
C VAL A 67 7.43 4.95 -23.43
N THR A 68 6.18 5.34 -23.68
CA THR A 68 5.73 5.97 -24.92
C THR A 68 5.67 7.50 -24.82
N GLY A 69 5.58 8.05 -23.61
CA GLY A 69 5.33 9.46 -23.36
C GLY A 69 3.93 9.93 -23.77
N LYS A 70 3.03 9.01 -24.14
CA LYS A 70 1.71 9.29 -24.70
C LYS A 70 0.55 9.07 -23.71
N ASN A 71 0.81 8.50 -22.54
CA ASN A 71 -0.21 8.31 -21.53
C ASN A 71 -0.56 9.64 -20.84
N SER A 72 -1.81 10.04 -20.93
CA SER A 72 -2.31 11.16 -20.14
C SER A 72 -2.39 10.72 -18.68
N ILE A 73 -1.57 11.35 -17.85
CA ILE A 73 -1.64 11.16 -16.40
C ILE A 73 -2.89 11.90 -15.94
N GLY A 74 -3.99 11.18 -15.83
CA GLY A 74 -5.23 11.72 -15.32
C GLY A 74 -5.11 12.20 -13.87
N SER A 75 -6.09 12.98 -13.41
CA SER A 75 -6.19 13.38 -12.01
C SER A 75 -6.17 12.13 -11.12
N VAL A 76 -5.33 12.15 -10.11
CA VAL A 76 -5.22 11.09 -9.11
C VAL A 76 -6.53 10.84 -8.34
N ALA A 77 -7.49 11.76 -8.42
CA ALA A 77 -8.82 11.59 -7.84
C ALA A 77 -9.61 10.39 -8.40
N ASP A 78 -9.27 9.94 -9.61
CA ASP A 78 -9.97 8.88 -10.34
C ASP A 78 -9.38 7.47 -10.12
N THR A 79 -8.60 7.26 -9.06
CA THR A 79 -7.99 5.93 -8.78
C THR A 79 -8.94 4.94 -8.12
N ARG A 80 -10.17 5.34 -7.78
CA ARG A 80 -11.15 4.44 -7.16
C ARG A 80 -11.60 3.38 -8.15
N LEU A 81 -11.61 2.14 -7.69
CA LEU A 81 -11.94 1.00 -8.54
C LEU A 81 -13.33 1.11 -9.16
N SER A 82 -14.33 1.58 -8.41
CA SER A 82 -15.69 1.82 -8.88
C SER A 82 -15.83 2.85 -10.01
N MET A 83 -14.77 3.63 -10.28
CA MET A 83 -14.74 4.66 -11.32
C MET A 83 -13.93 4.27 -12.56
N GLN A 84 -13.24 3.11 -12.51
CA GLN A 84 -12.32 2.74 -13.59
C GLN A 84 -13.01 2.47 -14.92
N HIS A 85 -14.27 1.98 -14.91
CA HIS A 85 -15.02 1.76 -16.14
C HIS A 85 -15.13 3.01 -17.04
N LEU A 86 -15.23 4.22 -16.44
CA LEU A 86 -15.22 5.48 -17.20
C LEU A 86 -13.82 5.79 -17.73
N LYS A 87 -12.83 5.72 -16.87
CA LYS A 87 -11.44 6.06 -17.20
C LYS A 87 -10.84 5.16 -18.27
N ILE A 88 -11.14 3.86 -18.22
CA ILE A 88 -10.75 2.90 -19.24
C ILE A 88 -11.28 3.35 -20.60
N THR A 89 -12.59 3.63 -20.67
CA THR A 89 -13.23 4.05 -21.91
C THR A 89 -12.69 5.38 -22.43
N GLU A 90 -12.40 6.34 -21.56
CA GLU A 90 -11.77 7.62 -21.95
C GLU A 90 -10.38 7.37 -22.56
N GLN A 91 -9.57 6.52 -21.94
CA GLN A 91 -8.21 6.22 -22.41
C GLN A 91 -8.20 5.34 -23.67
N GLU A 92 -9.02 4.31 -23.75
CA GLU A 92 -9.14 3.44 -24.94
C GLU A 92 -9.52 4.23 -26.19
N ASN A 93 -10.19 5.34 -26.03
CA ASN A 93 -10.61 6.22 -27.14
C ASN A 93 -9.69 7.45 -27.32
N ASP A 94 -8.67 7.63 -26.50
CA ASP A 94 -7.66 8.69 -26.70
C ASP A 94 -6.72 8.30 -27.86
N PRO A 95 -6.67 9.10 -28.95
CA PRO A 95 -5.80 8.80 -30.10
C PRO A 95 -4.33 8.62 -29.72
N ARG A 96 -3.85 9.35 -28.69
CA ARG A 96 -2.47 9.25 -28.22
C ARG A 96 -2.17 7.90 -27.57
N VAL A 97 -3.12 7.38 -26.77
CA VAL A 97 -2.99 6.07 -26.13
C VAL A 97 -3.02 4.98 -27.19
N LYS A 98 -3.94 5.07 -28.17
CA LYS A 98 -4.00 4.13 -29.31
C LYS A 98 -2.69 4.13 -30.11
N GLU A 99 -2.16 5.30 -30.45
CA GLU A 99 -0.89 5.44 -31.16
C GLU A 99 0.29 4.89 -30.32
N GLY A 100 0.24 5.05 -28.99
CA GLY A 100 1.24 4.52 -28.07
C GLY A 100 1.13 3.02 -27.82
N TYR A 101 0.01 2.40 -28.16
CA TYR A 101 -0.30 0.98 -27.92
C TYR A 101 -0.34 0.55 -26.45
N ILE A 102 0.09 1.36 -25.50
CA ILE A 102 0.19 1.02 -24.08
C ILE A 102 -0.72 1.93 -23.24
N GLN A 103 -1.63 1.32 -22.51
CA GLN A 103 -2.50 1.98 -21.55
C GLN A 103 -2.01 1.71 -20.12
N LEU A 104 -1.66 2.76 -19.36
CA LEU A 104 -1.23 2.66 -17.97
C LEU A 104 -2.35 3.08 -17.02
N ILE A 105 -2.74 2.19 -16.11
CA ILE A 105 -3.82 2.41 -15.14
C ILE A 105 -3.26 2.31 -13.72
N PRO A 106 -3.11 3.42 -12.97
CA PRO A 106 -2.68 3.38 -11.59
C PRO A 106 -3.82 3.02 -10.64
N LEU A 107 -3.54 2.11 -9.71
CA LEU A 107 -4.42 1.78 -8.59
C LEU A 107 -3.67 1.91 -7.27
N THR A 108 -4.36 2.40 -6.24
CA THR A 108 -3.82 2.48 -4.89
C THR A 108 -4.76 1.72 -3.93
N PRO A 109 -4.30 0.63 -3.29
CA PRO A 109 -5.17 -0.26 -2.52
C PRO A 109 -5.99 0.44 -1.45
N GLU A 110 -5.40 1.39 -0.72
CA GLU A 110 -6.12 2.11 0.34
C GLU A 110 -7.31 2.93 -0.17
N THR A 111 -7.23 3.49 -1.36
CA THR A 111 -8.29 4.32 -1.94
C THR A 111 -9.16 3.54 -2.92
N SER A 112 -8.58 2.57 -3.63
CA SER A 112 -9.28 1.79 -4.65
C SER A 112 -10.13 0.68 -4.04
N PHE A 113 -9.64 0.02 -2.99
CA PHE A 113 -10.29 -1.16 -2.41
C PHE A 113 -11.02 -0.90 -1.07
N ARG A 114 -10.85 0.26 -0.41
CA ARG A 114 -11.61 0.59 0.81
C ARG A 114 -13.08 0.89 0.50
N MET A 115 -13.89 -0.16 0.45
CA MET A 115 -15.34 -0.05 0.21
C MET A 115 -16.20 -0.25 1.47
N THR A 116 -15.58 -0.64 2.58
CA THR A 116 -16.27 -1.07 3.80
C THR A 116 -16.74 0.06 4.72
N SER A 117 -16.28 1.32 4.51
CA SER A 117 -16.65 2.41 5.40
C SER A 117 -17.02 3.70 4.66
N GLY A 118 -18.14 4.32 5.06
CA GLY A 118 -18.59 5.62 4.57
C GLY A 118 -19.29 5.62 3.21
N GLY A 119 -19.84 6.76 2.83
CA GLY A 119 -20.62 6.95 1.59
C GLY A 119 -19.80 7.09 0.30
N GLY A 120 -18.49 6.84 0.32
CA GLY A 120 -17.61 7.09 -0.84
C GLY A 120 -17.31 8.57 -1.10
N SER A 121 -16.59 8.88 -2.17
CA SER A 121 -16.36 10.27 -2.58
C SER A 121 -17.55 10.84 -3.32
N VAL A 122 -17.69 12.16 -3.32
CA VAL A 122 -18.75 12.85 -4.09
C VAL A 122 -18.62 12.56 -5.60
N GLN A 123 -17.41 12.41 -6.09
CA GLN A 123 -17.10 12.07 -7.49
C GLN A 123 -17.61 10.68 -7.86
N GLU A 124 -17.31 9.68 -7.02
CA GLU A 124 -17.77 8.31 -7.17
C GLU A 124 -19.31 8.26 -7.23
N ARG A 125 -19.98 8.96 -6.32
CA ARG A 125 -21.44 9.06 -6.26
C ARG A 125 -22.04 9.78 -7.47
N ALA A 126 -21.39 10.83 -7.96
CA ALA A 126 -21.83 11.56 -9.15
C ALA A 126 -21.72 10.69 -10.41
N LEU A 127 -20.68 9.89 -10.55
CA LEU A 127 -20.55 8.94 -11.65
C LEU A 127 -21.62 7.84 -11.56
N MET A 128 -21.81 7.25 -10.37
CA MET A 128 -22.88 6.27 -10.17
C MET A 128 -24.27 6.85 -10.51
N PHE A 129 -24.54 8.09 -10.09
CA PHE A 129 -25.77 8.78 -10.46
C PHE A 129 -25.93 8.93 -11.97
N ALA A 130 -24.86 9.39 -12.66
CA ALA A 130 -24.89 9.59 -14.10
C ALA A 130 -25.20 8.30 -14.88
N ILE A 131 -24.80 7.14 -14.38
CA ILE A 131 -25.10 5.83 -14.96
C ILE A 131 -26.50 5.34 -14.55
N LEU A 132 -26.79 5.31 -13.24
CA LEU A 132 -28.03 4.73 -12.71
C LEU A 132 -29.28 5.42 -13.22
N LYS A 133 -29.30 6.75 -13.39
CA LYS A 133 -30.43 7.49 -13.93
C LYS A 133 -30.81 7.10 -15.37
N ARG A 134 -29.91 6.42 -16.10
CA ARG A 134 -30.15 5.92 -17.46
C ARG A 134 -30.80 4.52 -17.46
N ILE A 135 -30.79 3.82 -16.32
CA ILE A 135 -31.46 2.53 -16.17
C ILE A 135 -32.98 2.73 -16.10
N PRO A 136 -33.77 1.96 -16.86
CA PRO A 136 -35.25 2.10 -16.89
C PRO A 136 -35.88 2.09 -15.50
N ASP A 137 -35.42 1.23 -14.60
CA ASP A 137 -35.96 1.07 -13.24
C ASP A 137 -35.91 2.35 -12.40
N PHE A 138 -34.98 3.26 -12.69
CA PHE A 138 -34.78 4.49 -11.92
C PHE A 138 -35.29 5.76 -12.64
N LYS A 139 -35.78 5.67 -13.88
CA LYS A 139 -36.24 6.84 -14.65
C LYS A 139 -37.34 7.63 -13.93
N GLY A 140 -38.26 6.95 -13.24
CA GLY A 140 -39.33 7.59 -12.45
C GLY A 140 -38.88 8.19 -11.12
N HIS A 141 -37.60 7.96 -10.72
CA HIS A 141 -37.09 8.30 -9.39
C HIS A 141 -35.83 9.19 -9.41
N VAL A 142 -35.53 9.84 -10.54
CA VAL A 142 -34.27 10.59 -10.75
C VAL A 142 -34.01 11.63 -9.65
N ILE A 143 -35.04 12.40 -9.24
CA ILE A 143 -34.91 13.42 -8.19
C ILE A 143 -34.61 12.78 -6.84
N SER A 144 -35.25 11.68 -6.49
CA SER A 144 -35.04 10.96 -5.25
C SER A 144 -33.66 10.27 -5.23
N LEU A 145 -33.25 9.72 -6.39
CA LEU A 145 -31.95 9.13 -6.59
C LEU A 145 -30.83 10.17 -6.41
N GLU A 146 -30.99 11.36 -7.00
CA GLU A 146 -30.05 12.46 -6.81
C GLU A 146 -29.90 12.83 -5.34
N LYS A 147 -31.02 13.02 -4.63
CA LYS A 147 -31.03 13.31 -3.21
C LYS A 147 -30.37 12.19 -2.37
N PHE A 148 -30.51 10.95 -2.78
CA PHE A 148 -29.83 9.82 -2.13
C PHE A 148 -28.31 9.88 -2.37
N MET A 149 -27.86 10.21 -3.57
CA MET A 149 -26.44 10.26 -3.93
C MET A 149 -25.69 11.46 -3.32
N ILE A 150 -26.36 12.57 -3.05
CA ILE A 150 -25.75 13.76 -2.42
C ILE A 150 -25.23 13.44 -1.02
N LEU A 151 -25.99 12.69 -0.21
CA LEU A 151 -25.75 12.47 1.22
C LEU A 151 -25.50 13.80 1.96
N ASP A 152 -24.24 14.00 2.36
CA ASP A 152 -23.74 15.16 3.14
C ASP A 152 -22.98 16.21 2.31
N ALA A 153 -22.78 15.97 1.00
CA ALA A 153 -21.86 16.72 0.15
C ALA A 153 -22.54 17.72 -0.80
N VAL A 154 -23.53 18.45 -0.32
CA VAL A 154 -24.35 19.37 -1.15
C VAL A 154 -23.51 20.37 -1.95
N LYS A 155 -22.60 21.08 -1.30
CA LYS A 155 -21.77 22.13 -1.94
C LYS A 155 -20.89 21.59 -3.08
N ALA A 156 -20.26 20.44 -2.87
CA ALA A 156 -19.41 19.83 -3.86
C ALA A 156 -20.22 19.22 -5.02
N TRP A 157 -21.41 18.73 -4.73
CA TRP A 157 -22.31 18.16 -5.72
C TRP A 157 -22.82 19.22 -6.70
N ASP A 158 -23.48 20.26 -6.21
CA ASP A 158 -24.04 21.34 -7.02
C ASP A 158 -22.96 22.22 -7.66
N GLY A 159 -21.82 22.39 -6.96
CA GLY A 159 -20.74 23.24 -7.43
C GLY A 159 -20.01 22.70 -8.66
N TRP A 160 -19.86 21.37 -8.77
CA TRP A 160 -19.07 20.81 -9.89
C TRP A 160 -19.26 19.32 -10.19
N ALA A 161 -19.48 18.45 -9.18
CA ALA A 161 -19.35 17.01 -9.36
C ALA A 161 -20.40 16.45 -10.32
N LYS A 162 -21.67 16.78 -10.13
CA LYS A 162 -22.77 16.32 -10.99
C LYS A 162 -22.53 16.67 -12.45
N CYS A 163 -22.35 17.95 -12.74
CA CYS A 163 -22.19 18.44 -14.13
C CYS A 163 -20.94 17.85 -14.77
N ASN A 164 -19.83 17.73 -14.03
CA ASN A 164 -18.58 17.17 -14.55
C ASN A 164 -18.74 15.72 -14.98
N PHE A 165 -19.29 14.85 -14.12
CA PHE A 165 -19.43 13.44 -14.46
C PHE A 165 -20.54 13.16 -15.47
N GLU A 166 -21.62 13.94 -15.47
CA GLU A 166 -22.62 13.86 -16.54
C GLU A 166 -22.03 14.20 -17.90
N LYS A 167 -21.21 15.24 -17.96
CA LYS A 167 -20.50 15.66 -19.17
C LYS A 167 -19.54 14.55 -19.63
N ARG A 168 -18.68 14.05 -18.75
CA ARG A 168 -17.72 12.97 -19.08
C ARG A 168 -18.42 11.71 -19.61
N VAL A 169 -19.50 11.27 -18.96
CA VAL A 169 -20.29 10.10 -19.42
C VAL A 169 -20.87 10.35 -20.80
N THR A 170 -21.39 11.55 -21.06
CA THR A 170 -21.96 11.92 -22.38
C THR A 170 -20.88 12.02 -23.45
N GLU A 171 -19.68 12.51 -23.11
CA GLU A 171 -18.54 12.55 -24.01
C GLU A 171 -18.06 11.12 -24.35
N CYS A 172 -17.94 10.25 -23.35
CA CYS A 172 -17.62 8.83 -23.58
C CYS A 172 -18.68 8.13 -24.44
N GLU A 173 -19.97 8.42 -24.23
CA GLU A 173 -21.04 7.89 -25.05
C GLU A 173 -20.90 8.28 -26.54
N LYS A 174 -20.54 9.54 -26.80
CA LYS A 174 -20.27 10.02 -28.17
C LYS A 174 -19.05 9.38 -28.79
N ILE A 175 -17.92 9.37 -28.09
CA ILE A 175 -16.65 8.85 -28.60
C ILE A 175 -16.74 7.34 -28.86
N SER A 176 -17.49 6.61 -28.04
CA SER A 176 -17.66 5.15 -28.15
C SER A 176 -18.81 4.74 -29.08
N ASN A 177 -19.37 5.66 -29.90
CA ASN A 177 -20.51 5.41 -30.76
C ASN A 177 -21.75 4.80 -30.03
N GLY A 178 -21.96 5.25 -28.79
CA GLY A 178 -23.06 4.82 -27.92
C GLY A 178 -22.85 3.46 -27.23
N SER A 179 -21.68 2.83 -27.34
CA SER A 179 -21.39 1.58 -26.65
C SER A 179 -21.23 1.79 -25.14
N TYR A 180 -20.65 2.89 -24.72
CA TYR A 180 -20.66 3.36 -23.34
C TYR A 180 -21.77 4.40 -23.18
N PRO A 181 -22.67 4.38 -22.23
CA PRO A 181 -22.70 3.57 -21.00
C PRO A 181 -23.49 2.24 -21.15
N LYS A 182 -23.94 1.85 -22.35
CA LYS A 182 -24.73 0.63 -22.53
C LYS A 182 -24.08 -0.62 -21.97
N LYS A 183 -22.78 -0.82 -22.26
CA LYS A 183 -22.01 -1.95 -21.71
C LYS A 183 -22.00 -1.96 -20.19
N VAL A 184 -21.87 -0.80 -19.55
CA VAL A 184 -21.88 -0.68 -18.08
C VAL A 184 -23.26 -1.04 -17.54
N ILE A 185 -24.34 -0.51 -18.14
CA ILE A 185 -25.72 -0.80 -17.73
C ILE A 185 -26.04 -2.28 -17.91
N GLU A 186 -25.65 -2.88 -19.02
CA GLU A 186 -25.82 -4.33 -19.25
C GLU A 186 -25.12 -5.16 -18.15
N LYS A 187 -23.87 -4.84 -17.82
CA LYS A 187 -23.16 -5.50 -16.73
C LYS A 187 -23.82 -5.25 -15.36
N ILE A 188 -24.41 -4.08 -15.11
CA ILE A 188 -25.18 -3.79 -13.89
C ILE A 188 -26.41 -4.69 -13.82
N VAL A 189 -27.21 -4.75 -14.87
CA VAL A 189 -28.46 -5.52 -14.90
C VAL A 189 -28.19 -7.02 -14.78
N ASN A 190 -27.10 -7.49 -15.36
CA ASN A 190 -26.66 -8.90 -15.28
C ASN A 190 -25.87 -9.22 -14.01
N TYR A 191 -25.65 -8.25 -13.11
CA TYR A 191 -24.94 -8.50 -11.86
C TYR A 191 -25.77 -9.42 -10.92
N PRO A 192 -25.20 -10.48 -10.35
CA PRO A 192 -25.96 -11.49 -9.59
C PRO A 192 -26.84 -10.92 -8.49
N GLU A 193 -26.36 -9.91 -7.76
CA GLU A 193 -27.09 -9.27 -6.66
C GLU A 193 -27.92 -8.05 -7.12
N TYR A 194 -27.99 -7.75 -8.42
CA TYR A 194 -28.64 -6.53 -8.92
C TYR A 194 -30.07 -6.37 -8.42
N ASN A 195 -30.87 -7.42 -8.49
CA ASN A 195 -32.28 -7.36 -8.09
C ASN A 195 -32.43 -7.01 -6.61
N VAL A 196 -31.57 -7.55 -5.74
CA VAL A 196 -31.56 -7.25 -4.31
C VAL A 196 -31.18 -5.79 -4.07
N ILE A 197 -30.09 -5.34 -4.69
CA ILE A 197 -29.60 -3.95 -4.58
C ILE A 197 -30.63 -2.96 -5.14
N ARG A 198 -31.26 -3.28 -6.27
CA ARG A 198 -32.32 -2.49 -6.89
C ARG A 198 -33.50 -2.30 -5.93
N GLU A 199 -34.04 -3.39 -5.36
CA GLU A 199 -35.16 -3.30 -4.43
C GLU A 199 -34.81 -2.50 -3.17
N MET A 200 -33.64 -2.73 -2.61
CA MET A 200 -33.14 -1.94 -1.47
C MET A 200 -33.09 -0.44 -1.83
N LEU A 201 -32.54 -0.11 -2.99
CA LEU A 201 -32.43 1.28 -3.44
C LEU A 201 -33.82 1.88 -3.68
N LEU A 202 -34.72 1.20 -4.38
CA LEU A 202 -36.10 1.68 -4.66
C LEU A 202 -36.87 1.92 -3.36
N ASN A 203 -36.75 1.07 -2.37
CA ASN A 203 -37.35 1.28 -1.04
C ASN A 203 -36.86 2.56 -0.41
N HIS A 204 -35.54 2.81 -0.42
CA HIS A 204 -34.97 4.07 0.08
C HIS A 204 -35.42 5.29 -0.71
N LEU A 205 -35.58 5.18 -2.03
CA LEU A 205 -36.06 6.28 -2.89
C LEU A 205 -37.53 6.62 -2.61
N ARG A 206 -38.34 5.64 -2.26
CA ARG A 206 -39.77 5.82 -1.85
C ARG A 206 -39.87 6.44 -0.46
N GLU A 207 -39.13 5.95 0.52
CA GLU A 207 -39.14 6.41 1.92
C GLU A 207 -38.59 7.84 2.06
N ARG A 208 -37.61 8.25 1.26
CA ARG A 208 -36.96 9.56 1.33
C ARG A 208 -37.86 10.74 0.94
N LYS A 209 -39.07 10.49 0.50
CA LYS A 209 -40.11 11.52 0.36
C LYS A 209 -40.42 12.18 1.71
N TYR A 210 -40.11 11.48 2.84
CA TYR A 210 -40.59 11.82 4.18
C TYR A 210 -39.50 12.03 5.23
N ASN A 211 -38.27 11.59 5.02
CA ASN A 211 -37.25 11.64 6.07
C ASN A 211 -35.91 12.23 5.57
N LYS A 212 -35.43 13.32 6.21
CA LYS A 212 -34.20 14.03 5.82
C LYS A 212 -32.92 13.49 6.49
N GLN A 213 -33.03 12.59 7.48
CA GLN A 213 -31.89 12.11 8.22
C GLN A 213 -31.16 10.95 7.53
N LEU A 214 -29.83 11.02 7.50
CA LEU A 214 -28.96 9.93 7.06
C LEU A 214 -28.99 8.82 8.10
N THR A 215 -29.38 7.62 7.68
CA THR A 215 -29.41 6.43 8.52
C THR A 215 -28.28 5.47 8.16
N TYR A 216 -27.94 4.56 9.04
CA TYR A 216 -26.98 3.46 8.77
C TYR A 216 -27.37 2.67 7.50
N SER A 217 -28.66 2.49 7.28
CA SER A 217 -29.20 1.81 6.10
C SER A 217 -28.84 2.50 4.77
N ASN A 218 -28.76 3.84 4.72
CA ASN A 218 -28.36 4.58 3.52
C ASN A 218 -26.89 4.28 3.15
N TYR A 219 -26.01 4.23 4.13
CA TYR A 219 -24.59 3.90 3.91
C TYR A 219 -24.41 2.45 3.48
N TYR A 220 -25.21 1.54 4.01
CA TYR A 220 -25.19 0.13 3.61
C TYR A 220 -25.51 -0.05 2.12
N VAL A 221 -26.63 0.54 1.64
CA VAL A 221 -27.01 0.47 0.22
C VAL A 221 -25.97 1.18 -0.66
N MET A 222 -25.43 2.32 -0.21
CA MET A 222 -24.36 3.00 -0.92
C MET A 222 -23.11 2.13 -1.07
N ASN A 223 -22.72 1.41 -0.04
CA ASN A 223 -21.59 0.50 -0.10
C ASN A 223 -21.84 -0.67 -1.06
N LYS A 224 -23.04 -1.26 -1.06
CA LYS A 224 -23.41 -2.30 -2.04
C LYS A 224 -23.33 -1.79 -3.48
N LEU A 225 -23.79 -0.59 -3.75
CA LEU A 225 -23.65 0.05 -5.06
C LEU A 225 -22.16 0.23 -5.43
N ARG A 226 -21.34 0.72 -4.51
CA ARG A 226 -19.91 0.92 -4.75
C ARG A 226 -19.19 -0.39 -5.08
N VAL A 227 -19.48 -1.46 -4.33
CA VAL A 227 -18.93 -2.80 -4.58
C VAL A 227 -19.37 -3.32 -5.96
N MET A 228 -20.64 -3.17 -6.30
CA MET A 228 -21.15 -3.55 -7.63
C MET A 228 -20.42 -2.82 -8.74
N PHE A 229 -20.30 -1.49 -8.66
CA PHE A 229 -19.57 -0.71 -9.67
C PHE A 229 -18.08 -1.05 -9.73
N ALA A 230 -17.47 -1.40 -8.60
CA ALA A 230 -16.09 -1.85 -8.57
C ALA A 230 -15.91 -3.19 -9.29
N ARG A 231 -16.76 -4.18 -9.02
CA ARG A 231 -16.73 -5.48 -9.71
C ARG A 231 -16.95 -5.34 -11.21
N ILE A 232 -17.87 -4.47 -11.61
CA ILE A 232 -18.09 -4.15 -13.03
C ILE A 232 -16.84 -3.51 -13.65
N SER A 233 -16.24 -2.55 -12.97
CA SER A 233 -15.00 -1.94 -13.44
C SER A 233 -13.88 -2.97 -13.61
N VAL A 234 -13.72 -3.86 -12.64
CA VAL A 234 -12.74 -4.97 -12.72
C VAL A 234 -12.99 -5.87 -13.92
N SER A 235 -14.28 -6.25 -14.16
CA SER A 235 -14.64 -7.07 -15.32
C SER A 235 -14.46 -6.36 -16.68
N MET A 236 -14.15 -5.08 -16.69
CA MET A 236 -13.84 -4.29 -17.89
C MET A 236 -12.34 -3.97 -18.01
N LEU A 237 -11.57 -4.16 -16.95
CA LEU A 237 -10.14 -3.85 -16.95
C LEU A 237 -9.37 -4.81 -17.86
N GLU A 238 -9.60 -6.10 -17.74
CA GLU A 238 -8.93 -7.16 -18.52
C GLU A 238 -7.43 -6.85 -18.77
N PRO A 239 -6.61 -6.83 -17.70
CA PRO A 239 -5.22 -6.40 -17.84
C PRO A 239 -4.36 -7.48 -18.47
N ASP A 240 -3.41 -7.09 -19.32
CA ASP A 240 -2.36 -7.96 -19.84
C ASP A 240 -1.20 -8.09 -18.85
N LEU A 241 -0.89 -7.01 -18.12
CA LEU A 241 0.16 -6.99 -17.12
C LEU A 241 -0.28 -6.23 -15.87
N VAL A 242 -0.12 -6.87 -14.71
CA VAL A 242 -0.28 -6.22 -13.40
C VAL A 242 1.07 -6.10 -12.74
N ILE A 243 1.45 -4.89 -12.36
CA ILE A 243 2.68 -4.60 -11.62
C ILE A 243 2.30 -4.15 -10.22
N MET A 244 2.76 -4.87 -9.20
CA MET A 244 2.52 -4.54 -7.79
C MET A 244 3.84 -4.10 -7.14
N ASP A 245 3.96 -2.80 -6.89
CA ASP A 245 5.17 -2.20 -6.32
C ASP A 245 5.09 -2.12 -4.79
N GLU A 246 6.12 -2.63 -4.10
CA GLU A 246 6.13 -2.80 -2.63
C GLU A 246 4.90 -3.61 -2.14
N PHE A 247 4.62 -4.71 -2.82
CA PHE A 247 3.40 -5.51 -2.62
C PHE A 247 3.21 -6.03 -1.19
N GLN A 248 4.27 -6.16 -0.41
CA GLN A 248 4.22 -6.57 1.00
C GLN A 248 3.32 -5.65 1.86
N ARG A 249 3.03 -4.43 1.40
CA ARG A 249 2.11 -3.50 2.07
C ARG A 249 0.64 -3.84 1.87
N PHE A 250 0.34 -4.69 0.90
CA PHE A 250 -1.03 -5.07 0.52
C PHE A 250 -1.14 -6.56 0.16
N LYS A 251 -0.48 -7.40 0.96
CA LYS A 251 -0.50 -8.87 0.83
C LYS A 251 -1.92 -9.46 0.81
N PHE A 252 -2.87 -8.78 1.44
CA PHE A 252 -4.28 -9.20 1.40
C PHE A 252 -4.84 -9.32 -0.03
N LEU A 253 -4.23 -8.69 -1.02
CA LEU A 253 -4.60 -8.86 -2.43
C LEU A 253 -4.13 -10.21 -3.01
N LEU A 254 -3.18 -10.88 -2.36
CA LEU A 254 -2.66 -12.19 -2.77
C LEU A 254 -3.40 -13.34 -2.08
N SER A 255 -4.12 -13.07 -0.99
CA SER A 255 -4.88 -14.09 -0.28
C SER A 255 -6.20 -14.36 -1.00
N SER A 256 -6.51 -15.63 -1.17
CA SER A 256 -7.83 -16.09 -1.64
C SER A 256 -8.89 -16.01 -0.53
N ASP A 257 -8.87 -14.90 0.22
CA ASP A 257 -9.79 -14.67 1.32
C ASP A 257 -11.21 -14.46 0.77
N ASP A 258 -12.23 -15.05 1.40
CA ASP A 258 -13.64 -14.85 1.07
C ASP A 258 -14.15 -13.42 1.35
N SER A 259 -13.24 -12.52 1.69
CA SER A 259 -13.57 -11.10 1.82
C SER A 259 -13.93 -10.48 0.46
N GLU A 260 -14.86 -9.54 0.43
CA GLU A 260 -15.25 -8.81 -0.80
C GLU A 260 -14.01 -8.22 -1.52
N LEU A 261 -12.97 -7.91 -0.77
CA LEU A 261 -11.69 -7.37 -1.28
C LEU A 261 -10.81 -8.45 -1.91
N GLY A 262 -10.72 -9.62 -1.27
CA GLY A 262 -9.98 -10.77 -1.80
C GLY A 262 -10.59 -11.27 -3.11
N ILE A 263 -11.91 -11.39 -3.18
CA ILE A 263 -12.64 -11.78 -4.39
C ILE A 263 -12.40 -10.78 -5.53
N LEU A 264 -12.43 -9.47 -5.23
CA LEU A 264 -12.15 -8.42 -6.22
C LEU A 264 -10.71 -8.49 -6.73
N ALA A 265 -9.74 -8.66 -5.83
CA ALA A 265 -8.34 -8.77 -6.20
C ALA A 265 -8.10 -10.03 -7.04
N HIS A 266 -8.63 -11.15 -6.61
CA HIS A 266 -8.50 -12.42 -7.32
C HIS A 266 -9.06 -12.33 -8.76
N SER A 267 -10.15 -11.61 -8.98
CA SER A 267 -10.80 -11.51 -10.29
C SER A 267 -9.92 -10.85 -11.37
N PHE A 268 -9.00 -9.95 -11.03
CA PHE A 268 -8.09 -9.35 -12.02
C PHE A 268 -6.65 -9.90 -11.96
N LEU A 269 -6.28 -10.61 -10.87
CA LEU A 269 -4.99 -11.28 -10.77
C LEU A 269 -5.02 -12.70 -11.35
N SER A 270 -6.20 -13.28 -11.57
CA SER A 270 -6.41 -14.67 -12.02
C SER A 270 -6.87 -14.79 -13.48
N GLY A 271 -6.78 -13.71 -14.26
CA GLY A 271 -7.03 -13.77 -15.70
C GLY A 271 -6.10 -14.79 -16.37
N HIS A 272 -6.64 -15.66 -17.23
CA HIS A 272 -5.91 -16.79 -17.84
C HIS A 272 -4.64 -16.35 -18.58
N ASP A 273 -4.63 -15.13 -19.13
CA ASP A 273 -3.51 -14.53 -19.88
C ASP A 273 -2.85 -13.36 -19.17
N THR A 274 -3.30 -13.02 -17.96
CA THR A 274 -2.73 -11.89 -17.22
C THR A 274 -1.38 -12.24 -16.63
N ARG A 275 -0.36 -11.44 -16.93
CA ARG A 275 0.95 -11.53 -16.30
C ARG A 275 1.01 -10.66 -15.07
N VAL A 276 1.61 -11.17 -13.98
CA VAL A 276 1.74 -10.44 -12.71
C VAL A 276 3.21 -10.29 -12.34
N LEU A 277 3.64 -9.07 -12.09
CA LEU A 277 4.98 -8.74 -11.65
C LEU A 277 4.95 -8.13 -10.25
N LEU A 278 5.40 -8.88 -9.26
CA LEU A 278 5.56 -8.41 -7.90
C LEU A 278 6.95 -7.78 -7.74
N LEU A 279 7.02 -6.59 -7.16
CA LEU A 279 8.27 -5.90 -6.87
C LEU A 279 8.38 -5.67 -5.37
N SER A 280 9.47 -6.11 -4.75
CA SER A 280 9.76 -5.83 -3.35
C SER A 280 11.24 -6.00 -3.04
N ALA A 281 11.76 -5.19 -2.12
CA ALA A 281 13.06 -5.42 -1.53
C ALA A 281 12.99 -6.36 -0.32
N THR A 282 11.82 -6.44 0.31
CA THR A 282 11.55 -7.25 1.51
C THR A 282 10.23 -7.99 1.32
N PRO A 283 10.19 -9.01 0.44
CA PRO A 283 8.94 -9.66 0.04
C PRO A 283 8.24 -10.39 1.18
N TYR A 284 8.96 -10.72 2.24
CA TYR A 284 8.46 -11.35 3.47
C TYR A 284 9.25 -10.81 4.68
N LYS A 285 8.69 -10.92 5.86
CA LYS A 285 9.39 -10.55 7.10
C LYS A 285 10.52 -11.54 7.36
N LEU A 286 11.75 -11.03 7.50
CA LEU A 286 12.92 -11.85 7.83
C LEU A 286 13.12 -12.04 9.33
N TYR A 287 12.55 -11.15 10.17
CA TYR A 287 12.74 -11.16 11.61
C TYR A 287 11.44 -10.79 12.33
N SER A 288 11.06 -11.60 13.30
CA SER A 288 10.10 -11.22 14.34
C SER A 288 10.83 -10.69 15.56
N THR A 289 10.15 -9.85 16.31
CA THR A 289 10.58 -9.55 17.67
C THR A 289 10.25 -10.73 18.59
N LEU A 290 10.99 -10.87 19.69
CA LEU A 290 10.71 -11.90 20.71
C LEU A 290 9.26 -11.83 21.24
N GLU A 291 8.62 -10.68 21.17
CA GLU A 291 7.23 -10.46 21.58
C GLU A 291 6.19 -10.91 20.52
N GLU A 292 6.62 -11.05 19.26
CA GLU A 292 5.83 -11.63 18.17
C GLU A 292 5.96 -13.16 18.12
N ILE A 293 6.94 -13.73 18.87
CA ILE A 293 7.20 -15.17 19.01
C ILE A 293 6.42 -15.66 20.25
N ASP A 294 5.10 -15.62 20.22
CA ASP A 294 4.32 -16.47 21.09
C ASP A 294 4.31 -17.89 20.52
N GLU A 295 4.23 -18.93 21.36
CA GLU A 295 4.54 -20.33 20.99
C GLU A 295 3.78 -20.85 19.75
N ASN A 296 2.74 -20.14 19.29
CA ASN A 296 1.96 -20.47 18.09
C ASN A 296 2.35 -19.66 16.82
N GLN A 297 3.29 -18.73 16.88
CA GLN A 297 3.61 -17.80 15.77
C GLN A 297 4.94 -18.13 15.05
N LEU A 298 5.66 -19.15 15.47
CA LEU A 298 6.85 -19.65 14.74
C LEU A 298 6.50 -20.09 13.31
N ASP A 299 5.27 -20.51 13.07
CA ASP A 299 4.77 -20.89 11.75
C ASP A 299 4.38 -19.67 10.87
N GLU A 300 4.10 -18.49 11.43
CA GLU A 300 3.62 -17.33 10.66
C GLU A 300 4.68 -16.74 9.72
N HIS A 301 5.99 -16.86 10.03
CA HIS A 301 7.05 -16.37 9.13
C HIS A 301 7.14 -17.17 7.85
N TYR A 302 7.06 -18.47 7.99
CA TYR A 302 6.99 -19.38 6.85
C TYR A 302 5.64 -19.26 6.15
N ALA A 303 4.56 -19.01 6.89
CA ALA A 303 3.23 -18.82 6.30
C ALA A 303 3.20 -17.63 5.31
N GLU A 304 3.78 -16.47 5.65
CA GLU A 304 3.88 -15.34 4.72
C GLU A 304 4.71 -15.68 3.47
N PHE A 305 5.82 -16.39 3.65
CA PHE A 305 6.65 -16.82 2.55
C PHE A 305 5.91 -17.81 1.65
N PHE A 306 5.29 -18.83 2.22
CA PHE A 306 4.51 -19.81 1.45
C PHE A 306 3.32 -19.16 0.75
N GLN A 307 2.61 -18.24 1.39
CA GLN A 307 1.52 -17.49 0.76
C GLN A 307 1.98 -16.77 -0.53
N VAL A 308 3.18 -16.18 -0.51
CA VAL A 308 3.75 -15.57 -1.72
C VAL A 308 4.09 -16.62 -2.76
N MET A 309 4.68 -17.75 -2.36
CA MET A 309 5.06 -18.82 -3.28
C MET A 309 3.83 -19.53 -3.86
N ASP A 310 2.79 -19.78 -3.05
CA ASP A 310 1.50 -20.33 -3.49
C ASP A 310 0.87 -19.42 -4.56
N PHE A 311 0.90 -18.11 -4.34
CA PHE A 311 0.45 -17.15 -5.34
C PHE A 311 1.28 -17.19 -6.62
N LEU A 312 2.61 -17.31 -6.53
CA LEU A 312 3.48 -17.35 -7.71
C LEU A 312 3.31 -18.61 -8.53
N PHE A 313 3.12 -19.73 -7.85
CA PHE A 313 3.06 -21.05 -8.51
C PHE A 313 1.64 -21.52 -8.82
N ASP A 314 0.65 -20.78 -8.80
CA ASP A 314 -0.76 -20.99 -9.17
C ASP A 314 -1.10 -22.31 -9.94
N ASP A 315 -0.34 -23.35 -9.69
CA ASP A 315 -0.36 -24.68 -10.27
C ASP A 315 -0.10 -25.67 -9.12
N GLU A 316 -1.08 -26.52 -8.83
CA GLU A 316 -1.04 -27.45 -7.71
C GLU A 316 0.19 -28.38 -7.75
N VAL A 317 0.66 -28.75 -8.94
CA VAL A 317 1.83 -29.61 -9.12
C VAL A 317 3.11 -28.86 -8.77
N LYS A 318 3.26 -27.63 -9.28
CA LYS A 318 4.43 -26.77 -8.97
C LYS A 318 4.49 -26.41 -7.51
N ASP A 319 3.35 -26.05 -6.91
CA ASP A 319 3.24 -25.65 -5.51
C ASP A 319 3.57 -26.83 -4.58
N THR A 320 2.99 -27.99 -4.80
CA THR A 320 3.28 -29.21 -4.03
C THR A 320 4.75 -29.59 -4.12
N GLY A 321 5.32 -29.58 -5.33
CA GLY A 321 6.74 -29.86 -5.54
C GLY A 321 7.66 -28.88 -4.83
N PHE A 322 7.34 -27.58 -4.84
CA PHE A 322 8.08 -26.56 -4.11
C PHE A 322 8.03 -26.78 -2.59
N LYS A 323 6.85 -27.01 -2.04
CA LYS A 323 6.65 -27.25 -0.60
C LYS A 323 7.41 -28.48 -0.10
N GLU A 324 7.44 -29.55 -0.87
CA GLU A 324 8.19 -30.77 -0.55
C GLU A 324 9.71 -30.52 -0.51
N ILE A 325 10.25 -29.86 -1.54
CA ILE A 325 11.67 -29.49 -1.59
C ILE A 325 12.04 -28.57 -0.41
N TRP A 326 11.22 -27.58 -0.13
CA TRP A 326 11.45 -26.64 0.96
C TRP A 326 11.39 -27.30 2.34
N LYS A 327 10.43 -28.22 2.53
CA LYS A 327 10.32 -29.03 3.75
C LYS A 327 11.58 -29.87 3.99
N ASN A 328 12.08 -30.54 2.96
CA ASN A 328 13.29 -31.35 3.05
C ASN A 328 14.52 -30.49 3.37
N TYR A 329 14.63 -29.31 2.79
CA TYR A 329 15.68 -28.34 3.14
C TYR A 329 15.56 -27.86 4.60
N SER A 330 14.36 -27.55 5.06
CA SER A 330 14.13 -27.10 6.45
C SER A 330 14.48 -28.18 7.48
N ILE A 331 14.17 -29.45 7.18
CA ILE A 331 14.57 -30.60 8.03
C ILE A 331 16.08 -30.71 8.05
N ALA A 332 16.74 -30.69 6.89
CA ALA A 332 18.20 -30.75 6.80
C ALA A 332 18.90 -29.60 7.55
N LEU A 333 18.27 -28.41 7.57
CA LEU A 333 18.77 -27.25 8.30
C LEU A 333 18.61 -27.40 9.82
N SER A 334 17.52 -28.01 10.29
CA SER A 334 17.27 -28.27 11.72
C SER A 334 18.20 -29.36 12.29
N GLU A 335 18.64 -30.30 11.45
CA GLU A 335 19.54 -31.40 11.81
C GLU A 335 21.01 -31.13 11.50
N LEU A 336 21.36 -29.87 11.25
CA LEU A 336 22.69 -29.43 10.79
C LEU A 336 23.83 -29.98 11.66
N LYS A 337 24.74 -30.72 11.03
CA LYS A 337 25.99 -31.20 11.66
C LYS A 337 27.21 -30.59 10.96
N ALA A 338 28.23 -30.31 11.71
CA ALA A 338 29.49 -29.80 11.15
C ALA A 338 30.05 -30.76 10.09
N GLY A 339 30.27 -30.26 8.86
CA GLY A 339 30.80 -31.03 7.75
C GLY A 339 29.79 -31.75 6.89
N ASP A 340 28.48 -31.52 7.07
CA ASP A 340 27.43 -32.15 6.27
C ASP A 340 27.32 -31.48 4.89
N SER A 341 27.72 -32.20 3.84
CA SER A 341 27.61 -31.75 2.46
C SER A 341 26.19 -31.90 1.88
N ALA A 342 25.31 -32.67 2.54
CA ALA A 342 23.95 -32.89 2.08
C ALA A 342 23.11 -31.62 2.13
N ILE A 343 23.36 -30.75 3.13
CA ILE A 343 22.65 -29.48 3.25
C ILE A 343 22.93 -28.53 2.09
N ILE A 344 24.15 -28.52 1.56
CA ILE A 344 24.49 -27.68 0.39
C ILE A 344 23.64 -28.06 -0.80
N ARG A 345 23.52 -29.38 -1.06
CA ARG A 345 22.67 -29.89 -2.14
C ARG A 345 21.18 -29.56 -1.91
N MET A 346 20.68 -29.69 -0.69
CA MET A 346 19.29 -29.35 -0.38
C MET A 346 19.02 -27.84 -0.53
N LYS A 347 19.97 -27.00 -0.15
CA LYS A 347 19.94 -25.55 -0.37
C LYS A 347 19.85 -25.24 -1.87
N GLU A 348 20.72 -25.82 -2.69
CA GLU A 348 20.73 -25.62 -4.14
C GLU A 348 19.40 -26.03 -4.79
N LEU A 349 18.81 -27.14 -4.34
CA LEU A 349 17.49 -27.58 -4.81
C LEU A 349 16.40 -26.58 -4.45
N ALA A 350 16.39 -26.10 -3.20
CA ALA A 350 15.43 -25.11 -2.71
C ALA A 350 15.56 -23.76 -3.44
N GLU A 351 16.80 -23.28 -3.66
CA GLU A 351 17.08 -22.07 -4.42
C GLU A 351 16.62 -22.22 -5.88
N ASN A 352 16.92 -23.32 -6.53
CA ASN A 352 16.50 -23.58 -7.91
C ASN A 352 14.98 -23.66 -8.04
N ALA A 353 14.30 -24.27 -7.08
CA ALA A 353 12.83 -24.31 -7.04
C ALA A 353 12.25 -22.90 -6.87
N MET A 354 12.79 -22.10 -5.95
CA MET A 354 12.38 -20.71 -5.74
C MET A 354 12.60 -19.85 -6.99
N TYR A 355 13.73 -20.02 -7.67
CA TYR A 355 14.05 -19.26 -8.89
C TYR A 355 13.15 -19.56 -10.09
N GLN A 356 12.26 -20.55 -10.01
CA GLN A 356 11.24 -20.75 -11.04
C GLN A 356 10.18 -19.64 -11.07
N GLY A 357 9.95 -18.96 -9.94
CA GLY A 357 9.01 -17.84 -9.84
C GLY A 357 9.65 -16.52 -9.37
N VAL A 358 10.90 -16.57 -8.89
CA VAL A 358 11.58 -15.42 -8.27
C VAL A 358 12.80 -15.02 -9.10
N SER A 359 12.97 -13.72 -9.26
CA SER A 359 14.21 -13.10 -9.76
C SER A 359 14.82 -12.27 -8.64
N ARG A 360 16.08 -12.55 -8.30
CA ARG A 360 16.83 -11.80 -7.32
C ARG A 360 18.21 -11.47 -7.86
N THR A 361 18.57 -10.21 -7.75
CA THR A 361 19.92 -9.72 -8.03
C THR A 361 20.51 -9.20 -6.72
N GLU A 362 21.70 -9.67 -6.39
CA GLU A 362 22.46 -9.21 -5.24
C GLU A 362 23.57 -8.27 -5.70
N ARG A 363 23.94 -7.34 -4.84
CA ARG A 363 25.11 -6.51 -5.10
C ARG A 363 26.36 -7.36 -4.98
N ILE A 364 27.10 -7.46 -6.08
CA ILE A 364 28.39 -8.14 -6.08
C ILE A 364 29.46 -7.07 -5.85
N SER A 365 30.30 -7.26 -4.83
CA SER A 365 31.50 -6.47 -4.66
C SER A 365 32.45 -6.74 -5.83
N VAL A 366 32.75 -5.72 -6.61
CA VAL A 366 33.63 -5.83 -7.79
C VAL A 366 35.11 -5.62 -7.40
N MET A 367 35.37 -5.20 -6.16
CA MET A 367 36.71 -4.88 -5.69
C MET A 367 37.14 -5.85 -4.58
N ASP A 368 38.42 -6.27 -4.62
CA ASP A 368 39.06 -7.07 -3.56
C ASP A 368 39.09 -6.36 -2.18
N SER A 369 38.65 -5.11 -2.08
CA SER A 369 38.70 -4.26 -0.89
C SER A 369 37.43 -4.34 0.00
N GLY A 370 36.48 -5.23 -0.28
CA GLY A 370 35.32 -5.42 0.58
C GLY A 370 33.99 -4.92 -0.02
N ASP A 371 32.95 -5.05 0.78
CA ASP A 371 31.58 -4.69 0.43
C ASP A 371 31.44 -3.16 0.27
N TYR A 372 30.61 -2.71 -0.69
CA TYR A 372 30.20 -1.29 -0.80
C TYR A 372 29.34 -0.82 0.38
N ILE A 373 28.85 -1.76 1.17
CA ILE A 373 28.06 -1.46 2.37
C ILE A 373 28.99 -1.61 3.58
N ASP A 374 29.27 -0.49 4.24
CA ASP A 374 29.88 -0.52 5.56
C ASP A 374 28.79 -0.82 6.60
N ASP A 375 28.79 -2.05 7.11
CA ASP A 375 27.93 -2.52 8.20
C ASP A 375 28.56 -2.38 9.58
N SER A 376 29.55 -1.51 9.71
CA SER A 376 30.23 -1.20 10.98
C SER A 376 29.25 -0.81 12.11
N SER A 377 28.01 -0.47 11.77
CA SER A 377 26.92 -0.25 12.73
C SER A 377 26.64 -1.48 13.62
N VAL A 378 26.93 -2.68 13.15
CA VAL A 378 26.81 -3.92 13.94
C VAL A 378 27.76 -3.95 15.14
N LYS A 379 28.83 -3.16 15.09
CA LYS A 379 29.86 -3.07 16.17
C LYS A 379 29.51 -2.08 17.28
N HIS A 380 28.39 -1.33 17.15
CA HIS A 380 27.98 -0.37 18.16
C HIS A 380 27.05 -1.01 19.19
N HIS A 381 27.59 -1.26 20.39
CA HIS A 381 26.77 -1.70 21.51
C HIS A 381 25.97 -0.52 22.08
N LEU A 382 24.63 -0.60 22.02
CA LEU A 382 23.79 0.37 22.71
C LEU A 382 23.91 0.20 24.22
N ARG A 383 24.15 1.31 24.92
CA ARG A 383 24.17 1.32 26.39
C ARG A 383 22.78 1.65 26.90
N ILE A 384 22.06 0.62 27.32
CA ILE A 384 20.73 0.74 27.91
C ILE A 384 20.87 1.15 29.38
N ASP A 385 20.13 2.16 29.80
CA ASP A 385 20.10 2.63 31.19
C ASP A 385 18.72 2.44 31.85
N GLY A 386 18.61 2.83 33.13
CA GLY A 386 17.36 2.71 33.88
C GLY A 386 16.20 3.55 33.33
N ASN A 387 16.49 4.66 32.64
CA ASN A 387 15.45 5.49 32.02
C ASN A 387 14.90 4.86 30.75
N ASP A 388 15.71 4.12 29.98
CA ASP A 388 15.21 3.34 28.83
C ASP A 388 14.18 2.32 29.30
N ILE A 389 14.52 1.56 30.35
CA ILE A 389 13.64 0.55 30.94
C ILE A 389 12.38 1.19 31.51
N ASN A 390 12.51 2.27 32.26
CA ASN A 390 11.37 2.98 32.83
C ASN A 390 10.47 3.58 31.77
N SER A 391 11.01 4.12 30.69
CA SER A 391 10.25 4.64 29.56
C SER A 391 9.41 3.51 28.90
N TYR A 392 10.02 2.35 28.72
CA TYR A 392 9.33 1.16 28.20
C TYR A 392 8.20 0.71 29.13
N ILE A 393 8.46 0.61 30.44
CA ILE A 393 7.45 0.23 31.43
C ILE A 393 6.28 1.24 31.44
N GLN A 394 6.58 2.53 31.39
CA GLN A 394 5.55 3.58 31.31
C GLN A 394 4.70 3.44 30.05
N MET A 395 5.31 3.16 28.91
CA MET A 395 4.61 2.92 27.65
C MET A 395 3.73 1.67 27.74
N SER A 396 4.25 0.56 28.24
CA SER A 396 3.50 -0.68 28.43
C SER A 396 2.27 -0.49 29.30
N ARG A 397 2.43 0.19 30.44
CA ARG A 397 1.32 0.52 31.36
C ARG A 397 0.26 1.40 30.69
N LEU A 398 0.69 2.36 29.87
CA LEU A 398 -0.20 3.27 29.17
C LEU A 398 -1.02 2.52 28.11
N LEU A 399 -0.38 1.65 27.33
CA LEU A 399 -1.04 0.84 26.31
C LEU A 399 -2.04 -0.16 26.91
N SER A 400 -1.69 -0.81 28.03
CA SER A 400 -2.60 -1.75 28.71
C SER A 400 -3.89 -1.10 29.20
N LYS A 401 -3.86 0.21 29.53
CA LYS A 401 -5.02 0.98 30.00
C LYS A 401 -5.90 1.51 28.88
N THR A 402 -5.34 1.71 27.67
CA THR A 402 -6.07 2.32 26.54
C THR A 402 -6.78 1.30 25.64
N ASP A 403 -6.94 0.07 26.09
CA ASP A 403 -7.62 -1.04 25.38
C ASP A 403 -7.02 -1.41 24.00
N SER A 404 -5.81 -0.94 23.72
CA SER A 404 -5.09 -1.30 22.49
C SER A 404 -4.37 -2.66 22.64
N LYS A 405 -5.15 -3.72 22.80
CA LYS A 405 -4.70 -5.11 22.99
C LYS A 405 -3.77 -5.66 21.88
N ARG A 406 -3.58 -4.92 20.81
CA ARG A 406 -2.79 -5.32 19.63
C ARG A 406 -1.53 -4.49 19.42
N THR A 407 -1.18 -3.58 20.30
CA THR A 407 -0.07 -2.66 20.07
C THR A 407 1.09 -2.99 21.01
N LEU A 408 2.20 -3.41 20.43
CA LEU A 408 3.40 -3.78 21.19
C LEU A 408 4.14 -2.52 21.68
N PRO A 409 4.51 -2.44 22.96
CA PRO A 409 5.25 -1.29 23.50
C PRO A 409 6.60 -1.08 22.81
N VAL A 410 7.22 -2.16 22.34
CA VAL A 410 8.54 -2.14 21.72
C VAL A 410 8.57 -1.28 20.44
N ASP A 411 7.53 -1.27 19.64
CA ASP A 411 7.48 -0.49 18.41
C ASP A 411 7.50 1.01 18.69
N TYR A 412 6.86 1.43 19.77
CA TYR A 412 6.88 2.82 20.21
C TYR A 412 8.20 3.20 20.89
N ALA A 413 8.74 2.33 21.74
CA ALA A 413 10.02 2.56 22.39
C ALA A 413 11.18 2.66 21.38
N LYS A 414 11.11 1.92 20.27
CA LYS A 414 12.09 1.99 19.18
C LYS A 414 12.00 3.26 18.35
N SER A 415 10.81 3.80 18.16
CA SER A 415 10.55 4.79 17.10
C SER A 415 10.94 6.20 17.51
N CYS A 416 10.75 6.60 18.75
CA CYS A 416 10.96 7.98 19.17
C CYS A 416 11.13 8.11 20.69
N PRO A 417 12.10 8.90 21.19
CA PRO A 417 12.11 9.35 22.57
C PRO A 417 10.99 10.37 22.78
N TYR A 418 10.48 10.48 24.01
CA TYR A 418 9.41 11.40 24.37
C TYR A 418 8.21 11.30 23.41
N LEU A 419 7.83 10.08 23.10
CA LEU A 419 6.91 9.69 22.05
C LEU A 419 5.65 10.56 21.98
N MET A 420 5.05 10.86 23.14
CA MET A 420 3.79 11.63 23.22
C MET A 420 3.93 13.10 22.84
N SER A 421 5.15 13.64 22.84
CA SER A 421 5.40 15.04 22.45
C SER A 421 5.57 15.20 20.93
N PHE A 422 6.12 14.21 20.26
CA PHE A 422 6.46 14.31 18.83
C PHE A 422 5.38 13.77 17.89
N MET A 423 4.53 12.86 18.35
CA MET A 423 3.45 12.35 17.53
C MET A 423 2.36 13.41 17.29
N LYS A 424 2.19 13.82 16.03
CA LYS A 424 1.06 14.65 15.59
C LYS A 424 0.08 13.82 14.78
N LYS A 425 -1.23 14.01 14.98
CA LYS A 425 -2.32 13.34 14.23
C LYS A 425 -2.24 11.79 14.26
N TYR A 426 -1.75 11.24 15.34
CA TYR A 426 -1.66 9.80 15.52
C TYR A 426 -2.83 9.32 16.36
N LYS A 427 -3.64 8.41 15.87
CA LYS A 427 -4.86 7.94 16.55
C LYS A 427 -4.60 7.45 17.97
N LEU A 428 -3.49 6.75 18.18
CA LEU A 428 -3.10 6.31 19.52
C LEU A 428 -2.90 7.48 20.46
N LYS A 429 -2.27 8.56 20.03
CA LYS A 429 -2.09 9.76 20.86
C LYS A 429 -3.43 10.37 21.25
N GLU A 430 -4.37 10.47 20.32
CA GLU A 430 -5.73 10.97 20.57
C GLU A 430 -6.46 10.08 21.59
N HIS A 431 -6.36 8.76 21.48
CA HIS A 431 -6.92 7.83 22.45
C HIS A 431 -6.29 7.97 23.82
N ILE A 432 -4.96 8.07 23.91
CA ILE A 432 -4.23 8.26 25.16
C ILE A 432 -4.59 9.62 25.79
N GLU A 433 -4.65 10.70 25.02
CA GLU A 433 -5.03 12.02 25.51
C GLU A 433 -6.48 12.06 26.00
N THR A 434 -7.38 11.35 25.33
CA THR A 434 -8.79 11.21 25.74
C THR A 434 -8.88 10.43 27.05
N TYR A 435 -8.14 9.33 27.15
CA TYR A 435 -8.08 8.52 28.38
C TYR A 435 -7.50 9.33 29.54
N TYR A 436 -6.42 10.07 29.33
CA TYR A 436 -5.78 10.93 30.33
C TYR A 436 -6.71 12.05 30.81
N LYS A 437 -7.50 12.65 29.93
CA LYS A 437 -8.51 13.66 30.31
C LYS A 437 -9.61 13.08 31.18
N LYS A 438 -9.99 11.83 30.92
CA LYS A 438 -11.06 11.13 31.66
C LYS A 438 -10.60 10.62 33.02
N TYR A 439 -9.35 10.23 33.14
CA TYR A 439 -8.77 9.62 34.33
C TYR A 439 -7.42 10.27 34.72
N PRO A 440 -7.39 11.56 35.08
CA PRO A 440 -6.15 12.31 35.33
C PRO A 440 -5.32 11.74 36.49
N ASP A 441 -5.99 11.18 37.50
CA ASP A 441 -5.34 10.68 38.73
C ASP A 441 -4.75 9.25 38.57
N GLU A 442 -5.14 8.52 37.55
CA GLU A 442 -4.67 7.14 37.36
C GLU A 442 -3.19 7.03 36.96
N PHE A 443 -2.59 8.11 36.48
CA PHE A 443 -1.18 8.16 36.06
C PHE A 443 -0.25 8.71 37.14
N GLY A 444 -0.74 8.99 38.32
CA GLY A 444 -0.06 9.29 39.58
C GLY A 444 0.70 10.63 39.59
N THR A 445 1.71 10.78 38.86
CA THR A 445 2.54 11.98 38.77
C THR A 445 2.39 12.61 37.41
N GLY A 446 2.04 13.86 37.33
CA GLY A 446 1.65 14.57 36.14
C GLY A 446 2.61 14.39 34.92
N ARG A 447 2.20 14.88 33.78
CA ARG A 447 2.98 14.84 32.50
C ARG A 447 4.44 15.26 32.67
N GLU A 448 4.73 16.13 33.64
CA GLU A 448 6.06 16.66 33.90
C GLU A 448 7.07 15.63 34.44
N GLN A 449 6.59 14.56 35.06
CA GLN A 449 7.46 13.49 35.61
C GLN A 449 7.49 12.26 34.70
N SER A 450 6.70 12.24 33.64
CA SER A 450 6.69 11.14 32.68
C SER A 450 7.85 11.24 31.71
N LEU A 451 8.51 10.11 31.47
CA LEU A 451 9.53 9.99 30.42
C LEU A 451 8.95 9.95 29.00
N LEU A 452 7.62 9.91 28.87
CA LEU A 452 6.94 9.86 27.58
C LEU A 452 6.64 11.25 26.98
N TRP A 453 6.72 12.32 27.80
CA TRP A 453 6.53 13.71 27.38
C TRP A 453 7.76 14.55 27.66
N LEU A 454 8.00 15.52 26.78
CA LEU A 454 8.99 16.56 27.00
C LEU A 454 8.55 17.45 28.19
N ASN A 455 9.46 17.64 29.15
CA ASN A 455 9.21 18.54 30.27
C ASN A 455 9.46 19.99 29.83
N ARG A 456 8.36 20.75 29.62
CA ARG A 456 8.40 22.15 29.17
C ARG A 456 9.16 23.07 30.15
N ASN A 457 9.07 22.81 31.45
CA ASN A 457 9.77 23.63 32.43
C ASN A 457 11.29 23.48 32.30
N LYS A 458 11.77 22.25 32.08
CA LYS A 458 13.19 21.99 31.80
C LYS A 458 13.63 22.66 30.48
N ILE A 459 12.81 22.53 29.42
CA ILE A 459 13.11 23.15 28.13
C ILE A 459 13.22 24.67 28.27
N ASN A 460 12.27 25.31 28.95
CA ASN A 460 12.26 26.76 29.13
C ASN A 460 13.45 27.27 29.98
N LYS A 461 13.98 26.44 30.87
CA LYS A 461 15.18 26.75 31.68
C LYS A 461 16.48 26.33 31.03
N TYR A 462 16.45 25.71 29.85
CA TYR A 462 17.61 25.08 29.21
C TYR A 462 18.26 24.00 30.06
N ASP A 463 17.49 23.33 30.91
CA ASP A 463 17.96 22.22 31.73
C ASP A 463 18.10 20.96 30.88
N GLU A 464 19.01 20.06 31.31
CA GLU A 464 19.20 18.78 30.64
C GLU A 464 17.95 17.90 30.73
N LEU A 465 17.55 17.33 29.59
CA LEU A 465 16.44 16.38 29.51
C LEU A 465 16.94 14.97 29.87
N PRO A 466 16.09 14.16 30.54
CA PRO A 466 16.49 12.79 30.86
C PRO A 466 16.72 11.97 29.58
N LYS A 467 17.80 11.22 29.54
CA LYS A 467 18.07 10.27 28.47
C LYS A 467 17.04 9.14 28.55
N THR A 468 16.25 8.94 27.51
CA THR A 468 15.12 7.99 27.50
C THR A 468 15.16 7.04 26.32
N ASN A 469 16.20 7.11 25.48
CA ASN A 469 16.31 6.26 24.30
C ASN A 469 17.79 6.06 23.95
N ALA A 470 18.31 4.87 24.22
CA ALA A 470 19.70 4.50 23.97
C ALA A 470 20.12 4.69 22.50
N ARG A 471 19.21 4.52 21.54
CA ARG A 471 19.49 4.74 20.11
C ARG A 471 19.70 6.22 19.78
N LEU A 472 18.90 7.10 20.39
CA LEU A 472 19.07 8.54 20.22
C LEU A 472 20.42 8.99 20.80
N GLU A 473 20.79 8.48 21.97
CA GLU A 473 22.08 8.84 22.60
C GLU A 473 23.25 8.35 21.74
N ALA A 474 23.22 7.12 21.24
CA ALA A 474 24.24 6.61 20.34
C ALA A 474 24.31 7.42 19.02
N LEU A 475 23.16 7.83 18.48
CA LEU A 475 23.10 8.68 17.29
C LEU A 475 23.69 10.08 17.57
N LYS A 476 23.37 10.68 18.72
CA LYS A 476 23.93 11.97 19.16
C LYS A 476 25.43 11.90 19.32
N GLU A 477 25.94 10.87 19.98
CA GLU A 477 27.36 10.63 20.14
C GLU A 477 28.06 10.53 18.78
N LYS A 478 27.49 9.77 17.86
CA LYS A 478 28.05 9.61 16.52
C LYS A 478 27.99 10.87 15.68
N ALA A 479 26.86 11.57 15.70
CA ALA A 479 26.63 12.76 14.88
C ALA A 479 27.38 14.00 15.39
N PHE A 480 27.59 14.13 16.70
CA PHE A 480 28.07 15.34 17.33
C PHE A 480 29.46 15.22 17.99
N THR A 481 30.19 14.13 17.77
CA THR A 481 31.51 13.91 18.31
C THR A 481 32.51 15.02 17.97
N SER A 482 32.32 15.71 16.88
CA SER A 482 33.21 16.80 16.44
C SER A 482 32.68 18.20 16.77
N GLY A 483 31.63 18.31 17.59
CA GLY A 483 30.98 19.61 17.86
C GLY A 483 30.08 20.05 16.69
N ALA A 484 29.64 19.11 15.84
CA ALA A 484 28.81 19.41 14.68
C ALA A 484 27.41 19.95 15.05
N GLU A 485 26.96 19.77 16.31
CA GLU A 485 25.74 20.39 16.82
C GLU A 485 25.67 21.91 16.65
N LYS A 486 26.84 22.55 16.62
CA LYS A 486 26.94 24.01 16.41
C LYS A 486 26.49 24.44 15.02
N TYR A 487 26.61 23.55 14.04
CA TYR A 487 26.17 23.84 12.66
C TYR A 487 24.66 23.84 12.49
N LEU A 488 23.89 23.33 13.45
CA LEU A 488 22.44 23.44 13.45
C LEU A 488 21.94 24.88 13.50
N TRP A 489 22.79 25.81 13.94
CA TRP A 489 22.49 27.25 14.08
C TRP A 489 23.06 28.09 12.93
N ILE A 490 23.73 27.47 11.98
CA ILE A 490 24.30 28.13 10.82
C ILE A 490 23.47 27.78 9.58
N PRO A 491 23.17 28.75 8.68
CA PRO A 491 22.53 28.46 7.41
C PRO A 491 23.35 27.41 6.62
N PRO A 492 22.73 26.53 5.84
CA PRO A 492 23.38 25.45 5.08
C PRO A 492 24.16 25.98 3.85
N SER A 493 24.86 27.09 4.01
CA SER A 493 25.74 27.70 2.99
C SER A 493 27.16 27.74 3.56
N LEU A 494 28.14 27.57 2.69
CA LEU A 494 29.53 27.72 3.07
C LEU A 494 29.75 29.11 3.66
N PRO A 495 30.36 29.22 4.86
CA PRO A 495 30.64 30.54 5.46
C PRO A 495 31.58 31.33 4.59
N TYR A 496 31.23 32.59 4.33
CA TYR A 496 32.08 33.53 3.57
C TYR A 496 33.38 33.93 4.30
N TYR A 497 33.38 33.76 5.62
CA TYR A 497 34.47 34.15 6.50
C TYR A 497 34.98 32.94 7.29
N GLU A 498 36.24 33.00 7.70
CA GLU A 498 36.80 31.98 8.61
C GLU A 498 35.97 31.89 9.88
N MET A 499 35.73 30.66 10.28
CA MET A 499 34.98 30.38 11.51
C MET A 499 35.75 30.87 12.73
N GLN A 500 35.09 31.66 13.57
CA GLN A 500 35.68 32.26 14.77
C GLN A 500 34.87 31.89 16.04
N GLY A 501 35.40 32.19 17.21
CA GLY A 501 34.76 31.95 18.49
C GLY A 501 34.47 30.48 18.74
N ALA A 502 33.25 30.16 19.11
CA ALA A 502 32.80 28.81 19.38
C ALA A 502 32.91 27.85 18.18
N TYR A 503 33.02 28.37 16.97
CA TYR A 503 33.07 27.58 15.73
C TYR A 503 34.49 27.36 15.20
N LYS A 504 35.51 28.05 15.77
CA LYS A 504 36.90 28.03 15.27
C LYS A 504 37.50 26.64 15.11
N ASN A 505 37.15 25.72 16.01
CA ASN A 505 37.69 24.37 16.03
C ASN A 505 36.68 23.30 15.57
N SER A 506 35.52 23.73 14.99
CA SER A 506 34.56 22.78 14.49
C SER A 506 35.01 22.24 13.14
N LYS A 507 35.19 20.94 13.03
CA LYS A 507 35.48 20.27 11.75
C LYS A 507 34.19 20.30 10.94
N GLY A 508 34.26 20.74 9.70
CA GLY A 508 33.13 20.69 8.77
C GLY A 508 32.61 19.27 8.60
N PHE A 509 31.40 19.18 8.04
CA PHE A 509 30.79 17.91 7.62
C PHE A 509 31.62 17.27 6.51
#